data_60c22634f16294baed819e546f5275ab
#
_entry.id   60c22634f16294baed819e546f5275ab
#
_cell.length_a   1.000
_cell.length_b   1.000
_cell.length_c   1.000
_cell.angle_alpha   90.00
_cell.angle_beta   90.00
_cell.angle_gamma   90.00
#
_symmetry.space_group_name_H-M   'P 1'
#
loop_
_entity.id
_entity.type
_entity.pdbx_description
1 polymer ?
#
loop_
_entity_poly.entity_id
_entity_poly.type
_entity_poly.pdbx_seq_one_letter_code
_entity_poly.pdbx_strand_id
1 'polypeptide(L)'
;MRYYINIDGVEQTNYFNKEGEFVCNYLSFLPQIPSDVNIQALEDTTVYVISFKDIQQFYKDVEHGERFGRLAIEQVFVNIISQVKSLYTDTPDMRYQKFISGYQDIAQRIPQYYIASYVGIKPQSLSRIRKRLASRH
;
A
#
# COMPACT_ATOMS: atom_id res chain seq x y z
N MET A 1 3.57 -0.63 7.22
CA MET A 1 2.61 -1.78 7.17
C MET A 1 2.47 -2.28 5.74
N ARG A 2 2.00 -3.52 5.52
CA ARG A 2 1.65 -4.03 4.18
C ARG A 2 0.21 -4.52 4.12
N TYR A 3 -0.39 -4.44 2.95
CA TYR A 3 -1.63 -5.14 2.62
C TYR A 3 -1.32 -6.35 1.76
N TYR A 4 -1.98 -7.44 2.02
CA TYR A 4 -1.88 -8.63 1.18
C TYR A 4 -3.17 -9.42 1.13
N ILE A 5 -3.37 -10.12 0.03
CA ILE A 5 -4.41 -11.13 -0.15
C ILE A 5 -3.75 -12.51 -0.20
N ASN A 6 -4.45 -13.53 0.24
CA ASN A 6 -4.00 -14.91 0.11
C ASN A 6 -4.72 -15.56 -1.07
N ILE A 7 -3.97 -15.98 -2.08
CA ILE A 7 -4.49 -16.70 -3.25
C ILE A 7 -3.82 -18.07 -3.26
N ASP A 8 -4.60 -19.12 -3.01
CA ASP A 8 -4.14 -20.54 -3.01
C ASP A 8 -2.89 -20.76 -2.13
N GLY A 9 -2.89 -20.16 -0.94
CA GLY A 9 -1.78 -20.27 0.02
C GLY A 9 -0.59 -19.34 -0.25
N VAL A 10 -0.65 -18.51 -1.29
CA VAL A 10 0.39 -17.54 -1.63
C VAL A 10 -0.04 -16.13 -1.27
N GLU A 11 0.75 -15.46 -0.43
CA GLU A 11 0.51 -14.07 -0.07
C GLU A 11 0.92 -13.11 -1.21
N GLN A 12 -0.04 -12.37 -1.71
CA GLN A 12 0.16 -11.34 -2.74
C GLN A 12 0.11 -9.96 -2.08
N THR A 13 1.27 -9.32 -1.92
CA THR A 13 1.34 -7.94 -1.41
C THR A 13 0.87 -6.97 -2.49
N ASN A 14 -0.11 -6.14 -2.16
CA ASN A 14 -0.69 -5.18 -3.10
C ASN A 14 -0.48 -3.72 -2.71
N TYR A 15 -0.16 -3.43 -1.44
CA TYR A 15 0.11 -2.07 -1.00
C TYR A 15 1.03 -2.02 0.21
N PHE A 16 1.71 -0.88 0.39
CA PHE A 16 2.45 -0.54 1.60
C PHE A 16 2.01 0.81 2.12
N ASN A 17 1.93 0.93 3.45
CA ASN A 17 1.80 2.21 4.14
C ASN A 17 3.06 2.49 4.94
N LYS A 18 3.38 3.77 5.02
CA LYS A 18 4.43 4.31 5.87
C LYS A 18 3.83 5.18 7.00
N GLU A 19 4.71 5.77 7.77
CA GLU A 19 4.33 6.66 8.88
C GLU A 19 3.48 7.84 8.39
N GLY A 20 2.47 8.20 9.17
CA GLY A 20 1.58 9.32 8.88
C GLY A 20 0.50 9.04 7.85
N GLU A 21 0.39 7.82 7.34
CA GLU A 21 -0.63 7.44 6.38
C GLU A 21 -1.82 6.72 7.02
N PHE A 22 -2.98 6.86 6.40
CA PHE A 22 -4.19 6.14 6.80
C PHE A 22 -4.14 4.68 6.33
N VAL A 23 -4.58 3.78 7.20
CA VAL A 23 -4.61 2.34 6.95
C VAL A 23 -6.05 1.86 7.01
N CYS A 24 -6.60 1.42 5.88
CA CYS A 24 -7.99 0.95 5.82
C CYS A 24 -8.24 0.10 4.57
N ASN A 25 -8.96 -1.02 4.71
CA ASN A 25 -9.60 -1.69 3.58
C ASN A 25 -11.00 -1.11 3.36
N TYR A 26 -11.14 -0.17 2.45
CA TYR A 26 -12.41 0.50 2.17
C TYR A 26 -13.52 -0.44 1.66
N LEU A 27 -13.15 -1.52 0.95
CA LEU A 27 -14.11 -2.52 0.46
C LEU A 27 -14.79 -3.29 1.60
N SER A 28 -14.15 -3.34 2.76
CA SER A 28 -14.69 -3.93 3.98
C SER A 28 -15.25 -2.85 4.93
N PHE A 29 -14.53 -1.75 5.09
CA PHE A 29 -14.84 -0.72 6.09
C PHE A 29 -16.14 0.03 5.77
N LEU A 30 -16.38 0.44 4.53
CA LEU A 30 -17.58 1.20 4.18
C LEU A 30 -18.87 0.37 4.28
N PRO A 31 -18.96 -0.83 3.69
CA PRO A 31 -20.16 -1.67 3.82
C PRO A 31 -20.23 -2.45 5.15
N GLN A 32 -19.23 -2.35 6.02
CA GLN A 32 -19.14 -3.06 7.31
C GLN A 32 -19.26 -4.58 7.17
N ILE A 33 -18.51 -5.14 6.20
CA ILE A 33 -18.42 -6.58 5.95
C ILE A 33 -17.00 -7.10 6.27
N PRO A 34 -16.81 -8.42 6.46
CA PRO A 34 -15.49 -9.01 6.64
C PRO A 34 -14.52 -8.67 5.51
N SER A 35 -13.25 -8.44 5.87
CA SER A 35 -12.17 -8.13 4.92
C SER A 35 -11.57 -9.41 4.34
N ASP A 36 -11.36 -9.45 3.03
CA ASP A 36 -10.55 -10.43 2.31
C ASP A 36 -9.07 -10.01 2.21
N VAL A 37 -8.76 -8.78 2.61
CA VAL A 37 -7.41 -8.22 2.65
C VAL A 37 -6.89 -8.26 4.08
N ASN A 38 -5.66 -8.74 4.23
CA ASN A 38 -4.93 -8.71 5.49
C ASN A 38 -4.05 -7.46 5.56
N ILE A 39 -3.98 -6.85 6.74
CA ILE A 39 -3.10 -5.72 7.02
C ILE A 39 -2.11 -6.17 8.10
N GLN A 40 -0.82 -6.08 7.81
CA GLN A 40 0.24 -6.56 8.68
C GLN A 40 1.28 -5.47 8.97
N ALA A 41 1.60 -5.27 10.24
CA ALA A 41 2.78 -4.53 10.63
C ALA A 41 4.04 -5.32 10.27
N LEU A 42 5.04 -4.67 9.67
CA LEU A 42 6.32 -5.30 9.31
C LEU A 42 7.40 -5.09 10.38
N GLU A 43 7.13 -4.23 11.33
CA GLU A 43 7.97 -3.84 12.45
C GLU A 43 7.09 -3.34 13.59
N ASP A 44 7.64 -3.08 14.76
CA ASP A 44 6.91 -2.50 15.89
C ASP A 44 6.25 -1.19 15.46
N THR A 45 4.93 -1.13 15.59
CA THR A 45 4.12 -0.04 15.01
C THR A 45 3.07 0.43 16.00
N THR A 46 3.03 1.73 16.25
CA THR A 46 1.95 2.37 16.99
C THR A 46 0.91 2.92 16.01
N VAL A 47 -0.37 2.64 16.27
CA VAL A 47 -1.48 3.10 15.44
C VAL A 47 -2.55 3.79 16.28
N TYR A 48 -3.19 4.81 15.72
CA TYR A 48 -4.45 5.35 16.24
C TYR A 48 -5.59 4.69 15.47
N VAL A 49 -6.59 4.24 16.20
CA VAL A 49 -7.74 3.53 15.62
C VAL A 49 -8.98 4.38 15.76
N ILE A 50 -9.75 4.49 14.68
CA ILE A 50 -11.07 5.11 14.68
C ILE A 50 -12.10 4.12 14.13
N SER A 51 -13.24 3.99 14.81
CA SER A 51 -14.31 3.13 14.34
C SER A 51 -15.12 3.78 13.21
N PHE A 52 -15.89 2.97 12.45
CA PHE A 52 -16.81 3.50 11.45
C PHE A 52 -17.78 4.51 12.05
N LYS A 53 -18.33 4.21 13.22
CA LYS A 53 -19.25 5.13 13.93
C LYS A 53 -18.57 6.45 14.27
N ASP A 54 -17.36 6.40 14.79
CA ASP A 54 -16.64 7.60 15.25
C ASP A 54 -16.16 8.46 14.08
N ILE A 55 -15.76 7.87 12.94
CA ILE A 55 -15.40 8.67 11.75
C ILE A 55 -16.64 9.35 11.16
N GLN A 56 -17.82 8.71 11.19
CA GLN A 56 -19.08 9.35 10.78
C GLN A 56 -19.46 10.50 11.72
N GLN A 57 -19.21 10.35 13.02
CA GLN A 57 -19.44 11.41 13.99
C GLN A 57 -18.44 12.56 13.80
N PHE A 58 -17.17 12.24 13.58
CA PHE A 58 -16.13 13.23 13.23
C PHE A 58 -16.53 14.10 12.03
N TYR A 59 -17.08 13.50 10.98
CA TYR A 59 -17.54 14.26 9.80
C TYR A 59 -18.66 15.24 10.11
N LYS A 60 -19.51 14.94 11.09
CA LYS A 60 -20.63 15.80 11.50
C LYS A 60 -20.20 16.91 12.46
N ASP A 61 -19.34 16.59 13.42
CA ASP A 61 -19.03 17.46 14.55
C ASP A 61 -17.87 18.41 14.29
N VAL A 62 -16.94 18.02 13.40
CA VAL A 62 -15.74 18.81 13.12
C VAL A 62 -15.97 19.71 11.92
N GLU A 63 -15.76 21.00 12.10
CA GLU A 63 -15.78 21.97 11.00
C GLU A 63 -14.83 21.49 9.89
N HIS A 64 -15.34 21.37 8.67
CA HIS A 64 -14.63 20.82 7.52
C HIS A 64 -14.25 19.33 7.61
N GLY A 65 -14.83 18.54 8.54
CA GLY A 65 -14.55 17.10 8.67
C GLY A 65 -14.81 16.30 7.40
N GLU A 66 -15.94 16.54 6.71
CA GLU A 66 -16.23 15.92 5.39
C GLU A 66 -15.22 16.33 4.31
N ARG A 67 -14.81 17.60 4.30
CA ARG A 67 -13.79 18.09 3.35
C ARG A 67 -12.45 17.38 3.58
N PHE A 68 -12.06 17.22 4.83
CA PHE A 68 -10.85 16.47 5.18
C PHE A 68 -10.92 15.04 4.68
N GLY A 69 -12.02 14.32 4.99
CA GLY A 69 -12.23 12.93 4.54
C GLY A 69 -12.19 12.81 3.01
N ARG A 70 -12.88 13.72 2.30
CA ARG A 70 -12.87 13.74 0.83
C ARG A 70 -11.46 13.93 0.27
N LEU A 71 -10.68 14.90 0.76
CA LEU A 71 -9.32 15.15 0.28
C LEU A 71 -8.40 13.96 0.54
N ALA A 72 -8.51 13.32 1.71
CA ALA A 72 -7.75 12.12 2.03
C ALA A 72 -8.06 10.97 1.05
N ILE A 73 -9.34 10.74 0.75
CA ILE A 73 -9.77 9.71 -0.21
C ILE A 73 -9.35 10.03 -1.64
N GLU A 74 -9.47 11.27 -2.08
CA GLU A 74 -9.05 11.70 -3.42
C GLU A 74 -7.57 11.38 -3.65
N GLN A 75 -6.70 11.63 -2.66
CA GLN A 75 -5.29 11.31 -2.75
C GLN A 75 -5.04 9.79 -2.84
N VAL A 76 -5.70 9.01 -2.00
CA VAL A 76 -5.62 7.54 -2.02
C VAL A 76 -6.11 7.00 -3.37
N PHE A 77 -7.23 7.51 -3.87
CA PHE A 77 -7.81 7.10 -5.16
C PHE A 77 -6.84 7.33 -6.33
N VAL A 78 -6.23 8.52 -6.42
CA VAL A 78 -5.25 8.83 -7.46
C VAL A 78 -4.06 7.87 -7.41
N ASN A 79 -3.56 7.56 -6.21
CA ASN A 79 -2.45 6.63 -6.02
C ASN A 79 -2.83 5.21 -6.48
N ILE A 80 -4.01 4.71 -6.10
CA ILE A 80 -4.50 3.39 -6.50
C ILE A 80 -4.67 3.30 -8.02
N ILE A 81 -5.31 4.29 -8.67
CA ILE A 81 -5.48 4.30 -10.12
C ILE A 81 -4.13 4.34 -10.85
N SER A 82 -3.17 5.11 -10.34
CA SER A 82 -1.81 5.13 -10.89
C SER A 82 -1.12 3.77 -10.78
N GLN A 83 -1.29 3.08 -9.66
CA GLN A 83 -0.75 1.73 -9.45
C GLN A 83 -1.41 0.71 -10.38
N VAL A 84 -2.74 0.72 -10.51
CA VAL A 84 -3.48 -0.14 -11.44
C VAL A 84 -3.00 0.09 -12.87
N LYS A 85 -2.87 1.35 -13.31
CA LYS A 85 -2.31 1.69 -14.63
C LYS A 85 -0.92 1.10 -14.82
N SER A 86 -0.06 1.21 -13.81
CA SER A 86 1.31 0.69 -13.83
C SER A 86 1.39 -0.83 -14.06
N LEU A 87 0.42 -1.60 -13.56
CA LEU A 87 0.35 -3.05 -13.82
C LEU A 87 0.20 -3.39 -15.30
N TYR A 88 -0.50 -2.53 -16.07
CA TYR A 88 -0.75 -2.74 -17.50
C TYR A 88 0.30 -2.10 -18.41
N THR A 89 0.95 -1.02 -17.99
CA THR A 89 1.81 -0.21 -18.85
C THR A 89 3.29 -0.35 -18.58
N ASP A 90 3.67 -0.75 -17.36
CA ASP A 90 5.07 -0.72 -16.94
C ASP A 90 5.72 -2.11 -16.99
N THR A 91 6.99 -2.12 -17.37
CA THR A 91 7.82 -3.31 -17.19
C THR A 91 8.11 -3.56 -15.70
N PRO A 92 8.51 -4.78 -15.31
CA PRO A 92 8.93 -5.06 -13.94
C PRO A 92 10.03 -4.12 -13.40
N ASP A 93 10.99 -3.75 -14.25
CA ASP A 93 12.04 -2.77 -13.91
C ASP A 93 11.45 -1.40 -13.56
N MET A 94 10.53 -0.93 -14.40
CA MET A 94 9.86 0.37 -14.18
C MET A 94 9.04 0.35 -12.91
N ARG A 95 8.29 -0.73 -12.63
CA ARG A 95 7.53 -0.87 -11.39
C ARG A 95 8.45 -0.87 -10.16
N TYR A 96 9.58 -1.58 -10.23
CA TYR A 96 10.57 -1.56 -9.15
C TYR A 96 11.17 -0.16 -8.93
N GLN A 97 11.54 0.55 -10.00
CA GLN A 97 12.06 1.92 -9.90
C GLN A 97 11.02 2.87 -9.28
N LYS A 98 9.75 2.78 -9.70
CA LYS A 98 8.65 3.55 -9.09
C LYS A 98 8.46 3.21 -7.62
N PHE A 99 8.56 1.92 -7.26
CA PHE A 99 8.52 1.50 -5.87
C PHE A 99 9.65 2.16 -5.06
N ILE A 100 10.89 2.07 -5.51
CA ILE A 100 12.03 2.69 -4.81
C ILE A 100 11.86 4.20 -4.69
N SER A 101 11.40 4.90 -5.74
CA SER A 101 11.17 6.34 -5.70
C SER A 101 10.05 6.75 -4.73
N GLY A 102 8.96 5.97 -4.68
CA GLY A 102 7.80 6.27 -3.83
C GLY A 102 7.97 5.89 -2.37
N TYR A 103 8.85 4.92 -2.09
CA TYR A 103 9.05 4.33 -0.76
C TYR A 103 10.51 4.40 -0.30
N GLN A 104 11.25 5.46 -0.68
CA GLN A 104 12.66 5.64 -0.32
C GLN A 104 12.93 5.44 1.17
N ASP A 105 12.02 5.97 2.02
CA ASP A 105 12.14 5.98 3.46
C ASP A 105 12.04 4.58 4.08
N ILE A 106 11.29 3.68 3.43
CA ILE A 106 10.97 2.36 3.99
C ILE A 106 11.48 1.18 3.14
N ALA A 107 11.98 1.42 1.93
CA ALA A 107 12.37 0.36 1.00
C ALA A 107 13.45 -0.59 1.56
N GLN A 108 14.33 -0.09 2.42
CA GLN A 108 15.37 -0.91 3.08
C GLN A 108 14.85 -1.67 4.31
N ARG A 109 13.71 -1.25 4.87
CA ARG A 109 13.03 -1.87 6.02
C ARG A 109 12.10 -3.01 5.61
N ILE A 110 11.78 -3.10 4.30
CA ILE A 110 10.85 -4.10 3.76
C ILE A 110 11.64 -5.32 3.26
N PRO A 111 11.27 -6.53 3.70
CA PRO A 111 11.83 -7.77 3.16
C PRO A 111 11.65 -7.88 1.64
N GLN A 112 12.72 -8.30 0.95
CA GLN A 112 12.77 -8.29 -0.51
C GLN A 112 11.69 -9.14 -1.19
N TYR A 113 11.23 -10.20 -0.55
CA TYR A 113 10.17 -11.06 -1.09
C TYR A 113 8.81 -10.33 -1.09
N TYR A 114 8.54 -9.42 -0.15
CA TYR A 114 7.34 -8.58 -0.18
C TYR A 114 7.42 -7.53 -1.29
N ILE A 115 8.61 -6.96 -1.53
CA ILE A 115 8.82 -6.05 -2.65
C ILE A 115 8.63 -6.79 -3.98
N ALA A 116 9.19 -8.00 -4.10
CA ALA A 116 9.00 -8.82 -5.29
C ALA A 116 7.52 -9.13 -5.56
N SER A 117 6.78 -9.49 -4.51
CA SER A 117 5.33 -9.71 -4.56
C SER A 117 4.58 -8.46 -5.04
N TYR A 118 4.88 -7.28 -4.45
CA TYR A 118 4.27 -6.00 -4.84
C TYR A 118 4.56 -5.63 -6.30
N VAL A 119 5.80 -5.84 -6.76
CA VAL A 119 6.21 -5.57 -8.16
C VAL A 119 5.60 -6.60 -9.13
N GLY A 120 5.08 -7.72 -8.62
CA GLY A 120 4.48 -8.80 -9.43
C GLY A 120 5.51 -9.70 -10.11
N ILE A 121 6.62 -10.00 -9.42
CA ILE A 121 7.69 -10.86 -9.94
C ILE A 121 8.20 -11.84 -8.86
N LYS A 122 8.96 -12.85 -9.29
CA LYS A 122 9.65 -13.76 -8.37
C LYS A 122 10.85 -13.06 -7.70
N PRO A 123 11.20 -13.41 -6.43
CA PRO A 123 12.34 -12.82 -5.73
C PRO A 123 13.67 -12.90 -6.49
N GLN A 124 13.91 -13.99 -7.22
CA GLN A 124 15.11 -14.16 -8.05
C GLN A 124 15.19 -13.13 -9.19
N SER A 125 14.03 -12.79 -9.77
CA SER A 125 13.96 -11.76 -10.83
C SER A 125 14.22 -10.37 -10.24
N LEU A 126 13.69 -10.07 -9.05
CA LEU A 126 13.99 -8.84 -8.33
C LEU A 126 15.48 -8.69 -8.04
N SER A 127 16.15 -9.76 -7.58
CA SER A 127 17.60 -9.75 -7.34
C SER A 127 18.41 -9.40 -8.61
N ARG A 128 18.01 -9.92 -9.78
CA ARG A 128 18.65 -9.58 -11.06
C ARG A 128 18.43 -8.12 -11.46
N ILE A 129 17.22 -7.61 -11.29
CA ILE A 129 16.89 -6.19 -11.55
C ILE A 129 17.76 -5.29 -10.68
N ARG A 130 17.86 -5.56 -9.38
CA ARG A 130 18.68 -4.79 -8.44
C ARG A 130 20.15 -4.76 -8.84
N LYS A 131 20.73 -5.93 -9.18
CA LYS A 131 22.12 -6.01 -9.64
C LYS A 131 22.36 -5.17 -10.90
N ARG A 132 21.45 -5.26 -11.89
CA ARG A 132 21.56 -4.51 -13.15
C ARG A 132 21.44 -2.99 -12.93
N LEU A 133 20.59 -2.54 -12.03
CA LEU A 133 20.44 -1.12 -11.70
C LEU A 133 21.65 -0.59 -10.94
N ALA A 134 22.20 -1.37 -9.99
CA ALA A 134 23.40 -0.99 -9.25
C ALA A 134 24.65 -0.90 -10.13
N SER A 135 24.74 -1.67 -11.23
CA SER A 135 25.88 -1.62 -12.17
C SER A 135 25.80 -0.47 -13.19
N ARG A 136 24.74 0.33 -13.19
CA ARG A 136 24.54 1.50 -14.07
C ARG A 136 24.91 2.85 -13.41
N HIS A 137 25.23 2.79 -12.14
CA HIS A 137 25.73 3.92 -11.33
C HIS A 137 27.19 3.69 -10.95
#